data_388506b9744fbfd344c805ad0c81edaf
#
_entry.id   388506b9744fbfd344c805ad0c81edaf
#
_cell.length_a   1.000
_cell.length_b   1.000
_cell.length_c   1.000
_cell.angle_alpha   90.00
_cell.angle_beta   90.00
_cell.angle_gamma   90.00
#
_symmetry.space_group_name_H-M   'P 1'
#
loop_
_entity.id
_entity.type
_entity.pdbx_description
1 polymer ?
#
loop_
_entity_poly.entity_id
_entity_poly.type
_entity_poly.pdbx_seq_one_letter_code
_entity_poly.pdbx_strand_id
1 'polypeptide(L)'
;SGYMAGYAAVKEGYKKLGFLGGMAVPAVIRFGYGFVQGANAAAVEMNIANEVSVNYVYGGKFNGTPEITAAMETWYKGGTEVVFACGGGIFTSACEAAAKVNGKVIGVDSDQSHVINKDYPGMCITSAMKGLAPTVNTVLQAIKDGNWKNYYGTVSNLGMVSGTDASLNYVQLPMDTWSMTKFTIDDYKDLVRRIEAGIYNISTDTANMPATKITVTTQANIH
;
A
#
# COMPACT_ATOMS: atom_id res chain seq x y z
N SER A 1 -3.76 -5.11 -1.58
CA SER A 1 -3.13 -3.92 -2.22
C SER A 1 -1.82 -3.56 -1.54
N GLY A 2 -1.78 -3.54 -0.19
CA GLY A 2 -0.54 -3.24 0.53
C GLY A 2 0.60 -4.17 0.13
N TYR A 3 0.35 -5.48 0.02
CA TYR A 3 1.35 -6.44 -0.43
C TYR A 3 1.92 -6.07 -1.82
N MET A 4 1.05 -5.79 -2.78
CA MET A 4 1.48 -5.41 -4.12
C MET A 4 2.29 -4.11 -4.13
N ALA A 5 1.90 -3.12 -3.32
CA ALA A 5 2.62 -1.86 -3.19
C ALA A 5 4.03 -2.03 -2.57
N GLY A 6 4.15 -2.85 -1.52
CA GLY A 6 5.45 -3.16 -0.90
C GLY A 6 6.36 -3.96 -1.83
N TYR A 7 5.80 -4.93 -2.52
CA TYR A 7 6.52 -5.73 -3.53
C TYR A 7 7.03 -4.83 -4.68
N ALA A 8 6.15 -3.99 -5.23
CA ALA A 8 6.48 -3.07 -6.30
C ALA A 8 7.58 -2.07 -5.90
N ALA A 9 7.50 -1.50 -4.70
CA ALA A 9 8.49 -0.55 -4.21
C ALA A 9 9.90 -1.16 -4.15
N VAL A 10 10.04 -2.38 -3.65
CA VAL A 10 11.35 -3.07 -3.60
C VAL A 10 11.83 -3.47 -4.99
N LYS A 11 10.93 -3.98 -5.87
CA LYS A 11 11.27 -4.31 -7.26
C LYS A 11 11.67 -3.07 -8.08
N GLU A 12 11.10 -1.91 -7.78
CA GLU A 12 11.51 -0.62 -8.37
C GLU A 12 12.92 -0.18 -7.90
N GLY A 13 13.40 -0.75 -6.79
CA GLY A 13 14.76 -0.55 -6.29
C GLY A 13 14.85 0.21 -4.98
N TYR A 14 13.73 0.58 -4.35
CA TYR A 14 13.73 1.20 -3.02
C TYR A 14 14.07 0.17 -1.96
N LYS A 15 14.97 0.52 -1.04
CA LYS A 15 15.46 -0.35 0.03
C LYS A 15 15.07 0.15 1.42
N LYS A 16 14.90 1.45 1.59
CA LYS A 16 14.54 2.08 2.87
C LYS A 16 13.13 2.64 2.77
N LEU A 17 12.18 1.86 3.26
CA LEU A 17 10.77 2.12 3.15
C LEU A 17 10.19 2.67 4.44
N GLY A 18 9.03 3.34 4.35
CA GLY A 18 8.22 3.73 5.48
C GLY A 18 6.76 3.33 5.31
N PHE A 19 6.11 2.96 6.39
CA PHE A 19 4.65 2.84 6.47
C PHE A 19 4.12 3.84 7.50
N LEU A 20 3.37 4.81 7.04
CA LEU A 20 2.63 5.77 7.84
C LEU A 20 1.15 5.43 7.78
N GLY A 21 0.63 4.70 8.76
CA GLY A 21 -0.79 4.44 8.90
C GLY A 21 -1.53 5.60 9.57
N GLY A 22 -2.80 5.80 9.25
CA GLY A 22 -3.64 6.73 9.99
C GLY A 22 -3.88 6.22 11.41
N MET A 23 -5.03 5.61 11.67
CA MET A 23 -5.31 4.90 12.93
C MET A 23 -5.11 3.40 12.77
N ALA A 24 -4.77 2.70 13.86
CA ALA A 24 -4.58 1.25 13.88
C ALA A 24 -5.93 0.48 13.86
N VAL A 25 -6.74 0.73 12.83
CA VAL A 25 -7.98 -0.01 12.57
C VAL A 25 -7.70 -1.20 11.65
N PRO A 26 -8.52 -2.27 11.67
CA PRO A 26 -8.22 -3.50 10.93
C PRO A 26 -7.88 -3.31 9.45
N ALA A 27 -8.54 -2.38 8.76
CA ALA A 27 -8.25 -2.09 7.36
C ALA A 27 -6.83 -1.52 7.17
N VAL A 28 -6.44 -0.53 7.97
CA VAL A 28 -5.11 0.10 7.91
C VAL A 28 -4.02 -0.88 8.30
N ILE A 29 -4.27 -1.71 9.33
CA ILE A 29 -3.34 -2.77 9.75
C ILE A 29 -3.10 -3.75 8.59
N ARG A 30 -4.16 -4.22 7.89
CA ARG A 30 -4.01 -5.11 6.73
C ARG A 30 -3.20 -4.49 5.59
N PHE A 31 -3.38 -3.19 5.31
CA PHE A 31 -2.54 -2.50 4.34
C PHE A 31 -1.07 -2.49 4.78
N GLY A 32 -0.80 -2.15 6.04
CA GLY A 32 0.57 -2.06 6.56
C GLY A 32 1.26 -3.42 6.65
N TYR A 33 0.59 -4.42 7.20
CA TYR A 33 1.13 -5.78 7.29
C TYR A 33 1.29 -6.41 5.91
N GLY A 34 0.37 -6.14 4.98
CA GLY A 34 0.52 -6.51 3.59
C GLY A 34 1.76 -5.87 2.97
N PHE A 35 1.95 -4.57 3.17
CA PHE A 35 3.11 -3.83 2.66
C PHE A 35 4.43 -4.44 3.13
N VAL A 36 4.53 -4.75 4.41
CA VAL A 36 5.71 -5.42 4.99
C VAL A 36 5.93 -6.80 4.37
N GLN A 37 4.88 -7.60 4.21
CA GLN A 37 4.97 -8.92 3.57
C GLN A 37 5.42 -8.83 2.12
N GLY A 38 4.86 -7.90 1.34
CA GLY A 38 5.23 -7.68 -0.05
C GLY A 38 6.66 -7.22 -0.22
N ALA A 39 7.10 -6.26 0.59
CA ALA A 39 8.48 -5.80 0.62
C ALA A 39 9.45 -6.95 0.97
N ASN A 40 9.09 -7.77 1.97
CA ASN A 40 9.88 -8.95 2.35
C ASN A 40 9.96 -9.96 1.20
N ALA A 41 8.85 -10.27 0.54
CA ALA A 41 8.83 -11.24 -0.56
C ALA A 41 9.74 -10.80 -1.71
N ALA A 42 9.62 -9.55 -2.16
CA ALA A 42 10.47 -9.00 -3.20
C ALA A 42 11.96 -8.98 -2.80
N ALA A 43 12.26 -8.59 -1.57
CA ALA A 43 13.63 -8.54 -1.04
C ALA A 43 14.26 -9.93 -0.97
N VAL A 44 13.50 -10.95 -0.58
CA VAL A 44 13.95 -12.36 -0.54
C VAL A 44 14.19 -12.87 -1.96
N GLU A 45 13.27 -12.63 -2.91
CA GLU A 45 13.45 -13.03 -4.31
C GLU A 45 14.68 -12.38 -4.98
N MET A 46 14.98 -11.13 -4.60
CA MET A 46 16.15 -10.40 -5.09
C MET A 46 17.45 -10.71 -4.32
N ASN A 47 17.36 -11.53 -3.25
CA ASN A 47 18.47 -11.85 -2.35
C ASN A 47 19.10 -10.60 -1.68
N ILE A 48 18.28 -9.62 -1.33
CA ILE A 48 18.67 -8.36 -0.67
C ILE A 48 17.93 -8.10 0.65
N ALA A 49 17.40 -9.15 1.28
CA ALA A 49 16.57 -8.99 2.48
C ALA A 49 17.28 -8.26 3.63
N ASN A 50 18.59 -8.40 3.76
CA ASN A 50 19.42 -7.70 4.74
C ASN A 50 19.67 -6.22 4.42
N GLU A 51 19.33 -5.76 3.21
CA GLU A 51 19.48 -4.38 2.78
C GLU A 51 18.16 -3.59 2.86
N VAL A 52 17.02 -4.30 2.96
CA VAL A 52 15.70 -3.69 2.98
C VAL A 52 15.22 -3.47 4.40
N SER A 53 14.69 -2.29 4.66
CA SER A 53 14.10 -1.92 5.96
C SER A 53 12.80 -1.16 5.80
N VAL A 54 11.91 -1.30 6.80
CA VAL A 54 10.64 -0.57 6.88
C VAL A 54 10.54 0.11 8.24
N ASN A 55 10.45 1.43 8.25
CA ASN A 55 9.97 2.18 9.40
C ASN A 55 8.45 2.10 9.45
N TYR A 56 7.86 1.83 10.62
CA TYR A 56 6.43 1.58 10.74
C TYR A 56 5.82 2.39 11.89
N VAL A 57 4.81 3.23 11.60
CA VAL A 57 4.15 4.06 12.61
C VAL A 57 2.68 4.32 12.25
N TYR A 58 1.87 4.60 13.27
CA TYR A 58 0.53 5.18 13.10
C TYR A 58 0.52 6.64 13.56
N GLY A 59 -0.09 7.50 12.74
CA GLY A 59 -0.22 8.93 13.01
C GLY A 59 -1.37 9.31 13.93
N GLY A 60 -2.21 8.33 14.34
CA GLY A 60 -3.35 8.56 15.21
C GLY A 60 -4.55 9.28 14.56
N LYS A 61 -4.40 9.77 13.33
CA LYS A 61 -5.42 10.54 12.58
C LYS A 61 -5.38 10.17 11.09
N PHE A 62 -6.44 10.54 10.35
CA PHE A 62 -6.52 10.33 8.89
C PHE A 62 -6.22 11.60 8.07
N ASN A 63 -5.63 12.60 8.67
CA ASN A 63 -5.18 13.84 8.05
C ASN A 63 -3.75 14.18 8.48
N GLY A 64 -3.06 15.00 7.70
CA GLY A 64 -1.74 15.49 8.05
C GLY A 64 -1.77 16.44 9.25
N THR A 65 -0.70 16.43 10.03
CA THR A 65 -0.47 17.38 11.14
C THR A 65 1.01 17.77 11.20
N PRO A 66 1.36 18.88 11.87
CA PRO A 66 2.76 19.28 12.04
C PRO A 66 3.63 18.19 12.69
N GLU A 67 3.07 17.45 13.66
CA GLU A 67 3.76 16.38 14.38
C GLU A 67 4.08 15.21 13.44
N ILE A 68 3.11 14.83 12.59
CA ILE A 68 3.31 13.79 11.57
C ILE A 68 4.32 14.26 10.53
N THR A 69 4.24 15.51 10.07
CA THR A 69 5.22 16.07 9.13
C THR A 69 6.63 16.03 9.73
N ALA A 70 6.81 16.42 10.99
CA ALA A 70 8.12 16.39 11.66
C ALA A 70 8.68 14.95 11.79
N ALA A 71 7.83 13.97 12.09
CA ALA A 71 8.23 12.57 12.13
C ALA A 71 8.67 12.07 10.74
N MET A 72 7.91 12.40 9.68
CA MET A 72 8.27 12.03 8.30
C MET A 72 9.54 12.74 7.84
N GLU A 73 9.76 13.99 8.20
CA GLU A 73 11.03 14.66 7.94
C GLU A 73 12.22 13.93 8.56
N THR A 74 12.06 13.46 9.80
CA THR A 74 13.08 12.67 10.47
C THR A 74 13.39 11.38 9.71
N TRP A 75 12.36 10.69 9.20
CA TRP A 75 12.53 9.48 8.41
C TRP A 75 13.26 9.75 7.08
N TYR A 76 12.80 10.72 6.31
CA TYR A 76 13.43 11.06 5.02
C TYR A 76 14.86 11.57 5.18
N LYS A 77 15.14 12.40 6.20
CA LYS A 77 16.51 12.84 6.53
C LYS A 77 17.39 11.66 6.98
N GLY A 78 16.78 10.64 7.62
CA GLY A 78 17.43 9.39 8.01
C GLY A 78 17.63 8.39 6.86
N GLY A 79 17.22 8.78 5.63
CA GLY A 79 17.45 8.01 4.41
C GLY A 79 16.26 7.14 3.97
N THR A 80 15.06 7.28 4.57
CA THR A 80 13.84 6.68 4.01
C THR A 80 13.61 7.24 2.61
N GLU A 81 13.40 6.35 1.63
CA GLU A 81 13.31 6.72 0.22
C GLU A 81 11.86 6.90 -0.23
N VAL A 82 10.95 6.05 0.28
CA VAL A 82 9.52 6.07 -0.04
C VAL A 82 8.69 5.74 1.18
N VAL A 83 7.60 6.49 1.39
CA VAL A 83 6.63 6.26 2.47
C VAL A 83 5.28 5.89 1.88
N PHE A 84 4.73 4.77 2.31
CA PHE A 84 3.33 4.42 2.07
C PHE A 84 2.46 5.14 3.10
N ALA A 85 1.74 6.17 2.65
CA ALA A 85 0.85 6.99 3.47
C ALA A 85 -0.58 6.41 3.43
N CYS A 86 -0.88 5.53 4.39
CA CYS A 86 -2.12 4.76 4.44
C CYS A 86 -3.16 5.39 5.36
N GLY A 87 -3.93 6.37 4.84
CA GLY A 87 -5.03 6.94 5.62
C GLY A 87 -5.53 8.29 5.14
N GLY A 88 -6.50 8.30 4.23
CA GLY A 88 -7.19 9.52 3.79
C GLY A 88 -6.23 10.63 3.38
N GLY A 89 -6.25 11.75 4.10
CA GLY A 89 -5.41 12.93 3.86
C GLY A 89 -4.04 12.91 4.55
N ILE A 90 -3.65 11.82 5.24
CA ILE A 90 -2.36 11.77 5.97
C ILE A 90 -1.15 11.90 5.03
N PHE A 91 -1.34 11.61 3.73
CA PHE A 91 -0.31 11.74 2.71
C PHE A 91 0.24 13.17 2.61
N THR A 92 -0.53 14.21 2.99
CA THR A 92 -0.06 15.60 2.94
C THR A 92 1.20 15.80 3.77
N SER A 93 1.24 15.26 4.99
CA SER A 93 2.43 15.30 5.84
C SER A 93 3.62 14.54 5.25
N ALA A 94 3.37 13.37 4.63
CA ALA A 94 4.43 12.63 3.96
C ALA A 94 4.98 13.40 2.75
N CYS A 95 4.11 14.03 1.95
CA CYS A 95 4.49 14.83 0.79
C CYS A 95 5.30 16.08 1.19
N GLU A 96 4.86 16.82 2.20
CA GLU A 96 5.58 17.99 2.72
C GLU A 96 7.01 17.64 3.16
N ALA A 97 7.17 16.50 3.84
CA ALA A 97 8.47 16.02 4.29
C ALA A 97 9.32 15.51 3.10
N ALA A 98 8.74 14.71 2.21
CA ALA A 98 9.40 14.13 1.03
C ALA A 98 9.93 15.23 0.10
N ALA A 99 9.18 16.31 -0.09
CA ALA A 99 9.56 17.43 -0.96
C ALA A 99 10.92 18.05 -0.60
N LYS A 100 11.31 18.01 0.68
CA LYS A 100 12.57 18.59 1.16
C LYS A 100 13.81 17.79 0.75
N VAL A 101 13.64 16.53 0.34
CA VAL A 101 14.76 15.62 0.01
C VAL A 101 14.52 14.84 -1.28
N ASN A 102 13.53 15.24 -2.08
CA ASN A 102 13.11 14.51 -3.29
C ASN A 102 12.70 13.05 -3.00
N GLY A 103 12.09 12.81 -1.84
CA GLY A 103 11.54 11.51 -1.44
C GLY A 103 10.30 11.13 -2.23
N LYS A 104 9.84 9.91 -2.07
CA LYS A 104 8.67 9.37 -2.78
C LYS A 104 7.56 8.98 -1.81
N VAL A 105 6.34 8.92 -2.34
CA VAL A 105 5.13 8.55 -1.59
C VAL A 105 4.35 7.48 -2.35
N ILE A 106 3.71 6.58 -1.61
CA ILE A 106 2.69 5.65 -2.10
C ILE A 106 1.36 6.09 -1.51
N GLY A 107 0.35 6.25 -2.36
CA GLY A 107 -1.01 6.60 -1.98
C GLY A 107 -1.87 5.41 -1.57
N VAL A 108 -3.12 5.66 -1.18
CA VAL A 108 -4.06 4.63 -0.69
C VAL A 108 -5.48 4.84 -1.19
N ASP A 109 -6.27 3.78 -1.16
CA ASP A 109 -7.72 3.69 -1.44
C ASP A 109 -8.08 3.93 -2.92
N SER A 110 -7.80 5.08 -3.45
CA SER A 110 -7.91 5.44 -4.87
C SER A 110 -6.54 5.79 -5.42
N ASP A 111 -6.45 6.03 -6.72
CA ASP A 111 -5.23 6.58 -7.31
C ASP A 111 -5.01 8.02 -6.85
N GLN A 112 -4.14 8.21 -5.87
CA GLN A 112 -3.79 9.52 -5.33
C GLN A 112 -2.72 10.26 -6.15
N SER A 113 -2.19 9.66 -7.22
CA SER A 113 -1.23 10.34 -8.11
C SER A 113 -1.80 11.64 -8.70
N HIS A 114 -3.09 11.64 -9.01
CA HIS A 114 -3.78 12.82 -9.53
C HIS A 114 -3.79 14.02 -8.55
N VAL A 115 -3.78 13.74 -7.25
CA VAL A 115 -3.75 14.78 -6.21
C VAL A 115 -2.30 15.11 -5.83
N ILE A 116 -1.49 14.09 -5.57
CA ILE A 116 -0.11 14.25 -5.09
C ILE A 116 0.76 14.89 -6.17
N ASN A 117 0.73 14.37 -7.40
CA ASN A 117 1.61 14.84 -8.47
C ASN A 117 1.18 16.20 -9.04
N LYS A 118 0.00 16.69 -8.70
CA LYS A 118 -0.42 18.06 -9.04
C LYS A 118 0.47 19.09 -8.34
N ASP A 119 0.72 18.89 -7.04
CA ASP A 119 1.48 19.81 -6.22
C ASP A 119 2.96 19.40 -6.09
N TYR A 120 3.24 18.08 -6.26
CA TYR A 120 4.57 17.48 -6.14
C TYR A 120 4.84 16.55 -7.35
N PRO A 121 5.17 17.07 -8.53
CA PRO A 121 5.32 16.28 -9.75
C PRO A 121 6.28 15.08 -9.59
N GLY A 122 5.81 13.87 -9.95
CA GLY A 122 6.60 12.65 -9.89
C GLY A 122 6.91 12.12 -8.49
N MET A 123 6.25 12.64 -7.45
CA MET A 123 6.43 12.16 -6.07
C MET A 123 5.68 10.86 -5.80
N CYS A 124 4.44 10.73 -6.28
CA CYS A 124 3.64 9.52 -6.12
C CYS A 124 4.10 8.45 -7.11
N ILE A 125 4.64 7.33 -6.62
CA ILE A 125 5.10 6.23 -7.48
C ILE A 125 4.00 5.24 -7.83
N THR A 126 3.01 5.07 -6.96
CA THR A 126 1.81 4.24 -7.12
C THR A 126 0.82 4.50 -5.99
N SER A 127 -0.32 3.82 -6.01
CA SER A 127 -1.30 3.84 -4.91
C SER A 127 -1.82 2.42 -4.64
N ALA A 128 -1.87 2.03 -3.36
CA ALA A 128 -2.47 0.77 -2.95
C ALA A 128 -4.01 0.93 -2.95
N MET A 129 -4.65 0.59 -4.07
CA MET A 129 -6.06 0.88 -4.30
C MET A 129 -6.99 -0.21 -3.76
N LYS A 130 -8.18 0.20 -3.37
CA LYS A 130 -9.37 -0.64 -3.24
C LYS A 130 -10.12 -0.66 -4.57
N GLY A 131 -10.58 -1.82 -5.00
CA GLY A 131 -11.45 -1.96 -6.16
C GLY A 131 -12.87 -1.45 -5.85
N LEU A 132 -13.04 -0.13 -5.71
CA LEU A 132 -14.32 0.47 -5.33
C LEU A 132 -15.40 0.23 -6.39
N ALA A 133 -15.07 0.41 -7.67
CA ALA A 133 -16.00 0.18 -8.77
C ALA A 133 -16.45 -1.29 -8.84
N PRO A 134 -15.55 -2.31 -8.88
CA PRO A 134 -16.00 -3.70 -8.84
C PRO A 134 -16.78 -4.05 -7.57
N THR A 135 -16.47 -3.46 -6.41
CA THR A 135 -17.23 -3.68 -5.17
C THR A 135 -18.67 -3.17 -5.31
N VAL A 136 -18.85 -1.94 -5.78
CA VAL A 136 -20.18 -1.35 -5.99
C VAL A 136 -20.96 -2.15 -7.04
N ASN A 137 -20.33 -2.50 -8.16
CA ASN A 137 -20.97 -3.27 -9.22
C ASN A 137 -21.44 -4.65 -8.75
N THR A 138 -20.61 -5.35 -7.94
CA THR A 138 -20.97 -6.65 -7.36
C THR A 138 -22.22 -6.54 -6.49
N VAL A 139 -22.29 -5.53 -5.63
CA VAL A 139 -23.44 -5.35 -4.72
C VAL A 139 -24.69 -4.94 -5.49
N LEU A 140 -24.57 -4.02 -6.46
CA LEU A 140 -25.71 -3.61 -7.31
C LEU A 140 -26.24 -4.79 -8.14
N GLN A 141 -25.35 -5.63 -8.67
CA GLN A 141 -25.75 -6.83 -9.40
C GLN A 141 -26.47 -7.82 -8.49
N ALA A 142 -25.97 -8.02 -7.26
CA ALA A 142 -26.61 -8.88 -6.28
C ALA A 142 -28.01 -8.38 -5.90
N ILE A 143 -28.23 -7.07 -5.80
CA ILE A 143 -29.57 -6.49 -5.58
C ILE A 143 -30.47 -6.78 -6.77
N LYS A 144 -30.00 -6.53 -7.99
CA LYS A 144 -30.74 -6.75 -9.24
C LYS A 144 -31.16 -8.22 -9.38
N ASP A 145 -30.29 -9.16 -9.01
CA ASP A 145 -30.51 -10.60 -9.12
C ASP A 145 -31.31 -11.18 -7.92
N GLY A 146 -31.76 -10.34 -6.99
CA GLY A 146 -32.51 -10.79 -5.80
C GLY A 146 -31.63 -11.48 -4.73
N ASN A 147 -30.31 -11.35 -4.83
CA ASN A 147 -29.32 -12.00 -3.96
C ASN A 147 -28.81 -11.11 -2.82
N TRP A 148 -29.43 -9.95 -2.57
CA TRP A 148 -29.04 -9.00 -1.53
C TRP A 148 -28.87 -9.64 -0.14
N LYS A 149 -29.71 -10.65 0.18
CA LYS A 149 -29.64 -11.40 1.45
C LYS A 149 -28.27 -12.01 1.75
N ASN A 150 -27.46 -12.26 0.73
CA ASN A 150 -26.12 -12.84 0.88
C ASN A 150 -25.08 -11.79 1.36
N TYR A 151 -25.41 -10.50 1.27
CA TYR A 151 -24.54 -9.38 1.64
C TYR A 151 -25.05 -8.63 2.87
N TYR A 152 -26.36 -8.67 3.10
CA TYR A 152 -26.99 -7.96 4.21
C TYR A 152 -26.44 -8.43 5.56
N GLY A 153 -25.95 -7.46 6.36
CA GLY A 153 -25.42 -7.73 7.71
C GLY A 153 -24.10 -8.52 7.73
N THR A 154 -23.43 -8.67 6.58
CA THR A 154 -22.13 -9.36 6.49
C THR A 154 -20.95 -8.41 6.47
N VAL A 155 -19.79 -8.91 6.91
CA VAL A 155 -18.48 -8.27 6.72
C VAL A 155 -17.65 -9.17 5.82
N SER A 156 -17.22 -8.67 4.67
CA SER A 156 -16.44 -9.42 3.69
C SER A 156 -15.05 -8.82 3.53
N ASN A 157 -14.02 -9.66 3.59
CA ASN A 157 -12.65 -9.30 3.23
C ASN A 157 -12.43 -9.66 1.76
N LEU A 158 -12.52 -8.65 0.90
CA LEU A 158 -12.42 -8.83 -0.55
C LEU A 158 -10.96 -8.77 -1.02
N GLY A 159 -10.61 -9.61 -1.98
CA GLY A 159 -9.24 -9.76 -2.47
C GLY A 159 -9.16 -9.91 -3.98
N MET A 160 -8.34 -10.89 -4.43
CA MET A 160 -8.20 -11.22 -5.85
C MET A 160 -9.37 -12.08 -6.32
N VAL A 161 -9.83 -11.83 -7.53
CA VAL A 161 -10.87 -12.62 -8.22
C VAL A 161 -10.46 -12.96 -9.66
N SER A 162 -9.39 -12.34 -10.17
CA SER A 162 -8.87 -12.58 -11.52
C SER A 162 -7.34 -12.48 -11.53
N GLY A 163 -6.70 -13.50 -12.07
CA GLY A 163 -5.26 -13.49 -12.35
C GLY A 163 -4.92 -12.88 -13.71
N THR A 164 -5.90 -12.63 -14.57
CA THR A 164 -5.70 -12.16 -15.95
C THR A 164 -6.16 -10.72 -16.17
N ASP A 165 -7.16 -10.25 -15.42
CA ASP A 165 -7.67 -8.89 -15.50
C ASP A 165 -7.62 -8.23 -14.11
N ALA A 166 -6.60 -7.42 -13.90
CA ALA A 166 -6.38 -6.73 -12.62
C ALA A 166 -7.51 -5.74 -12.27
N SER A 167 -8.25 -5.22 -13.26
CA SER A 167 -9.34 -4.25 -13.04
C SER A 167 -10.57 -4.84 -12.35
N LEU A 168 -10.73 -6.16 -12.41
CA LEU A 168 -11.83 -6.88 -11.76
C LEU A 168 -11.56 -7.13 -10.26
N ASN A 169 -10.32 -6.98 -9.81
CA ASN A 169 -9.94 -7.29 -8.46
C ASN A 169 -10.38 -6.21 -7.46
N TYR A 170 -10.70 -6.62 -6.23
CA TYR A 170 -11.02 -5.70 -5.14
C TYR A 170 -9.77 -5.06 -4.52
N VAL A 171 -8.58 -5.48 -4.97
CA VAL A 171 -7.25 -4.99 -4.58
C VAL A 171 -6.45 -4.73 -5.84
N GLN A 172 -5.87 -3.51 -5.98
CA GLN A 172 -5.26 -3.07 -7.23
C GLN A 172 -4.08 -2.12 -6.99
N LEU A 173 -3.20 -2.01 -8.01
CA LEU A 173 -2.37 -0.82 -8.26
C LEU A 173 -2.86 -0.14 -9.54
N PRO A 174 -2.77 1.21 -9.66
CA PRO A 174 -3.21 1.93 -10.86
C PRO A 174 -2.29 1.61 -12.04
N MET A 175 -2.86 1.25 -13.18
CA MET A 175 -2.11 0.99 -14.42
C MET A 175 -2.05 2.21 -15.35
N ASP A 176 -3.08 3.07 -15.31
CA ASP A 176 -3.18 4.24 -16.22
C ASP A 176 -2.17 5.35 -15.86
N THR A 177 -1.73 5.40 -14.62
CA THR A 177 -0.78 6.40 -14.09
C THR A 177 0.56 5.77 -13.70
N TRP A 178 0.89 4.63 -14.30
CA TRP A 178 2.10 3.88 -14.01
C TRP A 178 3.36 4.72 -14.27
N SER A 179 4.20 4.91 -13.25
CA SER A 179 5.42 5.71 -13.33
C SER A 179 6.71 4.94 -12.99
N MET A 180 6.58 3.71 -12.51
CA MET A 180 7.72 2.85 -12.20
C MET A 180 8.39 2.35 -13.49
N THR A 181 9.71 2.27 -13.47
CA THR A 181 10.52 1.97 -14.66
C THR A 181 11.21 0.61 -14.61
N LYS A 182 11.52 0.12 -13.40
CA LYS A 182 12.15 -1.19 -13.20
C LYS A 182 11.12 -2.28 -12.96
N PHE A 183 10.07 -1.95 -12.20
CA PHE A 183 8.91 -2.81 -12.04
C PHE A 183 7.83 -2.37 -13.04
N THR A 184 7.70 -3.11 -14.12
CA THR A 184 6.82 -2.78 -15.24
C THR A 184 5.36 -3.18 -15.00
N ILE A 185 4.45 -2.71 -15.86
CA ILE A 185 3.05 -3.17 -15.86
C ILE A 185 2.96 -4.68 -16.10
N ASP A 186 3.83 -5.25 -16.93
CA ASP A 186 3.83 -6.69 -17.20
C ASP A 186 4.33 -7.48 -15.98
N ASP A 187 5.31 -6.98 -15.24
CA ASP A 187 5.71 -7.55 -13.94
C ASP A 187 4.56 -7.48 -12.92
N TYR A 188 3.79 -6.39 -12.92
CA TYR A 188 2.59 -6.27 -12.08
C TYR A 188 1.51 -7.30 -12.46
N LYS A 189 1.23 -7.48 -13.74
CA LYS A 189 0.29 -8.50 -14.20
C LYS A 189 0.76 -9.91 -13.83
N ASP A 190 2.07 -10.19 -13.93
CA ASP A 190 2.63 -11.46 -13.49
C ASP A 190 2.48 -11.64 -11.97
N LEU A 191 2.73 -10.60 -11.18
CA LEU A 191 2.50 -10.61 -9.74
C LEU A 191 1.03 -10.92 -9.40
N VAL A 192 0.07 -10.27 -10.08
CA VAL A 192 -1.37 -10.51 -9.92
C VAL A 192 -1.70 -11.97 -10.18
N ARG A 193 -1.23 -12.53 -11.30
CA ARG A 193 -1.42 -13.93 -11.66
C ARG A 193 -0.83 -14.89 -10.60
N ARG A 194 0.35 -14.59 -10.09
CA ARG A 194 1.03 -15.40 -9.06
C ARG A 194 0.32 -15.34 -7.70
N ILE A 195 -0.23 -14.18 -7.33
CA ILE A 195 -1.03 -14.04 -6.10
C ILE A 195 -2.32 -14.84 -6.22
N GLU A 196 -3.03 -14.71 -7.35
CA GLU A 196 -4.29 -15.42 -7.58
C GLU A 196 -4.08 -16.94 -7.62
N ALA A 197 -2.98 -17.40 -8.21
CA ALA A 197 -2.59 -18.81 -8.21
C ALA A 197 -2.14 -19.35 -6.84
N GLY A 198 -2.14 -18.51 -5.77
CA GLY A 198 -1.76 -18.93 -4.43
C GLY A 198 -0.28 -19.21 -4.21
N ILE A 199 0.60 -18.70 -5.10
CA ILE A 199 2.06 -18.88 -4.98
C ILE A 199 2.59 -18.16 -3.72
N TYR A 200 1.94 -17.07 -3.32
CA TYR A 200 2.27 -16.34 -2.10
C TYR A 200 1.23 -16.61 -1.00
N ASN A 201 1.69 -17.04 0.15
CA ASN A 201 0.86 -17.14 1.35
C ASN A 201 0.79 -15.78 2.05
N ILE A 202 -0.21 -14.97 1.68
CA ILE A 202 -0.39 -13.62 2.22
C ILE A 202 -1.32 -13.69 3.43
N SER A 203 -0.77 -13.42 4.62
CA SER A 203 -1.58 -13.38 5.84
C SER A 203 -2.48 -12.13 5.88
N THR A 204 -3.72 -12.31 6.32
CA THR A 204 -4.68 -11.24 6.61
C THR A 204 -4.83 -10.99 8.12
N ASP A 205 -3.98 -11.62 8.94
CA ASP A 205 -3.94 -11.39 10.39
C ASP A 205 -3.70 -9.91 10.70
N THR A 206 -4.41 -9.40 11.68
CA THR A 206 -4.29 -8.02 12.16
C THR A 206 -3.77 -7.93 13.59
N ALA A 207 -3.60 -9.07 14.25
CA ALA A 207 -3.15 -9.12 15.63
C ALA A 207 -1.62 -9.06 15.74
N ASN A 208 -0.92 -9.73 14.80
CA ASN A 208 0.52 -9.89 14.88
C ASN A 208 1.21 -9.39 13.61
N MET A 209 2.26 -8.57 13.78
CA MET A 209 3.15 -8.20 12.68
C MET A 209 3.74 -9.47 12.05
N PRO A 210 3.69 -9.61 10.72
CA PRO A 210 4.25 -10.78 10.05
C PRO A 210 5.75 -10.93 10.32
N ALA A 211 6.20 -12.17 10.54
CA ALA A 211 7.63 -12.46 10.60
C ALA A 211 8.28 -12.24 9.22
N THR A 212 9.40 -11.56 9.20
CA THR A 212 10.11 -11.18 7.96
C THR A 212 11.61 -11.40 8.06
N LYS A 213 12.28 -11.47 6.92
CA LYS A 213 13.75 -11.44 6.81
C LYS A 213 14.28 -10.01 6.67
N ILE A 214 13.43 -9.05 6.28
CA ILE A 214 13.78 -7.64 6.27
C ILE A 214 13.68 -7.04 7.67
N THR A 215 14.34 -5.91 7.91
CA THR A 215 14.25 -5.19 9.19
C THR A 215 12.97 -4.35 9.22
N VAL A 216 12.14 -4.54 10.25
CA VAL A 216 10.95 -3.70 10.51
C VAL A 216 11.13 -3.01 11.85
N THR A 217 11.11 -1.67 11.84
CA THR A 217 11.23 -0.85 13.04
C THR A 217 9.89 -0.19 13.36
N THR A 218 9.15 -0.77 14.29
CA THR A 218 7.89 -0.21 14.77
C THR A 218 8.18 0.91 15.79
N GLN A 219 7.58 2.06 15.57
CA GLN A 219 7.69 3.22 16.46
C GLN A 219 6.39 3.42 17.25
N ALA A 220 6.49 4.16 18.37
CA ALA A 220 5.32 4.59 19.12
C ALA A 220 4.41 5.49 18.24
N ASN A 221 3.10 5.40 18.45
CA ASN A 221 2.15 6.23 17.71
C ASN A 221 2.45 7.72 17.93
N ILE A 222 2.27 8.51 16.88
CA ILE A 222 2.38 9.97 16.93
C ILE A 222 1.11 10.52 17.61
N HIS A 223 1.27 11.44 18.54
CA HIS A 223 0.19 12.05 19.33
C HIS A 223 0.06 13.55 19.07
#